data_933df3a47fa4e40465a601fc07f1dfdb
#
_entry.id   933df3a47fa4e40465a601fc07f1dfdb
#
_cell.length_a   1.000
_cell.length_b   1.000
_cell.length_c   1.000
_cell.angle_alpha   90.00
_cell.angle_beta   90.00
_cell.angle_gamma   90.00
#
_symmetry.space_group_name_H-M   'P 1'
#
loop_
_entity.id
_entity.type
_entity.pdbx_description
1 polymer ?
#
loop_
_entity_poly.entity_id
_entity_poly.type
_entity_poly.pdbx_seq_one_letter_code
_entity_poly.pdbx_strand_id
1 'polypeptide(L)'
;LFPSQYWGALAVKLWCKRIKLFTTEHSTFNSRGKYAITSWLDKHIYALYDGIICISKGTADFVKQRVPQNVAIRVIENGVRLPSASTSVPAEQRDKLIPGLRADDFVIMQVARFSEQKNQDCVIRALSKLPHNVHAVFVGYGVRETMCKDLAQRMGVAGRTHFLGERSDIDDLWRIADIGVMSSHWEGFGLAAVEGMAHGKPVLASEVSGLADVVRYHELLFPPDDDKDLAHKIEWLLNNEDQRAYWGRMCYENAQRFSIEKMVGKYLEFYRELQPGK
;
A
#
# COMPACT_ATOMS: atom_id res chain seq x y z
N LEU A 1 -8.54 13.78 -7.15
CA LEU A 1 -7.97 14.98 -7.77
C LEU A 1 -9.04 16.01 -8.15
N PHE A 2 -10.09 16.10 -7.35
CA PHE A 2 -11.07 17.17 -7.41
C PHE A 2 -10.43 18.53 -7.02
N PRO A 3 -10.66 19.64 -7.76
CA PRO A 3 -11.62 19.82 -8.86
C PRO A 3 -11.02 19.66 -10.28
N SER A 4 -9.72 19.43 -10.43
CA SER A 4 -9.05 19.37 -11.73
C SER A 4 -9.62 18.31 -12.69
N GLN A 5 -10.11 17.19 -12.14
CA GLN A 5 -10.78 16.14 -12.90
C GLN A 5 -12.00 16.68 -13.69
N TYR A 6 -12.76 17.59 -13.08
CA TYR A 6 -13.95 18.20 -13.71
C TYR A 6 -13.57 19.25 -14.75
N TRP A 7 -12.74 20.20 -14.34
CA TRP A 7 -12.34 21.31 -15.21
C TRP A 7 -11.49 20.85 -16.40
N GLY A 8 -10.60 19.89 -16.18
CA GLY A 8 -9.80 19.29 -17.26
C GLY A 8 -10.67 18.59 -18.29
N ALA A 9 -11.67 17.80 -17.86
CA ALA A 9 -12.58 17.12 -18.77
C ALA A 9 -13.41 18.10 -19.61
N LEU A 10 -13.98 19.13 -18.99
CA LEU A 10 -14.74 20.15 -19.67
C LEU A 10 -13.89 20.96 -20.65
N ALA A 11 -12.69 21.39 -20.25
CA ALA A 11 -11.77 22.13 -21.10
C ALA A 11 -11.39 21.33 -22.35
N VAL A 12 -11.01 20.06 -22.21
CA VAL A 12 -10.64 19.21 -23.33
C VAL A 12 -11.82 19.02 -24.29
N LYS A 13 -13.02 18.75 -23.80
CA LYS A 13 -14.19 18.55 -24.67
C LYS A 13 -14.68 19.82 -25.37
N LEU A 14 -14.48 20.99 -24.76
CA LEU A 14 -14.89 22.28 -25.38
C LEU A 14 -13.87 22.79 -26.39
N TRP A 15 -12.58 22.69 -26.10
CA TRP A 15 -11.53 23.32 -26.90
C TRP A 15 -10.61 22.36 -27.65
N CYS A 16 -10.52 21.08 -27.24
CA CYS A 16 -9.54 20.11 -27.75
C CYS A 16 -10.19 18.80 -28.20
N LYS A 17 -11.22 18.84 -29.06
CA LYS A 17 -12.04 17.68 -29.46
C LYS A 17 -11.27 16.47 -30.06
N ARG A 18 -10.02 16.68 -30.51
CA ARG A 18 -9.18 15.62 -31.10
C ARG A 18 -8.31 14.89 -30.08
N ILE A 19 -8.28 15.35 -28.81
CA ILE A 19 -7.46 14.74 -27.76
C ILE A 19 -8.26 13.68 -27.03
N LYS A 20 -7.67 12.51 -26.88
CA LYS A 20 -8.20 11.44 -26.02
C LYS A 20 -7.94 11.75 -24.56
N LEU A 21 -8.94 11.62 -23.73
CA LEU A 21 -8.90 11.97 -22.32
C LEU A 21 -8.98 10.72 -21.44
N PHE A 22 -7.98 10.55 -20.58
CA PHE A 22 -7.91 9.45 -19.61
C PHE A 22 -7.85 9.98 -18.19
N THR A 23 -8.38 9.18 -17.25
CA THR A 23 -8.19 9.42 -15.82
C THR A 23 -7.78 8.13 -15.12
N THR A 24 -7.08 8.27 -13.99
CA THR A 24 -6.74 7.15 -13.12
C THR A 24 -7.43 7.32 -11.77
N GLU A 25 -8.13 6.28 -11.32
CA GLU A 25 -8.81 6.24 -10.05
C GLU A 25 -8.01 5.40 -9.03
N HIS A 26 -7.72 6.03 -7.87
CA HIS A 26 -6.85 5.48 -6.82
C HIS A 26 -7.59 5.08 -5.55
N SER A 27 -8.91 5.29 -5.46
CA SER A 27 -9.65 5.07 -4.23
C SER A 27 -10.91 4.24 -4.48
N THR A 28 -11.18 3.33 -3.55
CA THR A 28 -12.46 2.60 -3.45
C THR A 28 -13.53 3.41 -2.73
N PHE A 29 -13.18 4.59 -2.19
CA PHE A 29 -14.09 5.46 -1.46
C PHE A 29 -14.07 6.88 -2.03
N ASN A 30 -15.25 7.42 -2.29
CA ASN A 30 -15.44 8.81 -2.68
C ASN A 30 -16.56 9.44 -1.84
N SER A 31 -16.20 10.40 -0.99
CA SER A 31 -17.15 11.13 -0.14
C SER A 31 -18.23 11.87 -0.94
N ARG A 32 -17.97 12.21 -2.20
CA ARG A 32 -18.93 12.86 -3.12
C ARG A 32 -20.15 11.99 -3.42
N GLY A 33 -20.01 10.66 -3.40
CA GLY A 33 -21.13 9.73 -3.62
C GLY A 33 -22.21 9.75 -2.54
N LYS A 34 -22.00 10.49 -1.43
CA LYS A 34 -23.00 10.66 -0.37
C LYS A 34 -24.18 11.58 -0.76
N TYR A 35 -24.02 12.43 -1.78
CA TYR A 35 -25.04 13.37 -2.21
C TYR A 35 -25.49 13.07 -3.65
N ALA A 36 -26.79 13.05 -3.90
CA ALA A 36 -27.38 12.73 -5.21
C ALA A 36 -26.88 13.66 -6.33
N ILE A 37 -26.74 14.96 -6.05
CA ILE A 37 -26.27 15.97 -7.01
C ILE A 37 -24.82 15.68 -7.43
N THR A 38 -23.94 15.40 -6.50
CA THR A 38 -22.52 15.12 -6.82
C THR A 38 -22.34 13.77 -7.51
N SER A 39 -23.18 12.78 -7.18
CA SER A 39 -23.21 11.50 -7.89
C SER A 39 -23.69 11.68 -9.34
N TRP A 40 -24.69 12.50 -9.57
CA TRP A 40 -25.17 12.85 -10.91
C TRP A 40 -24.09 13.60 -11.72
N LEU A 41 -23.44 14.59 -11.12
CA LEU A 41 -22.32 15.30 -11.74
C LEU A 41 -21.15 14.36 -12.08
N ASP A 42 -20.74 13.50 -11.15
CA ASP A 42 -19.69 12.50 -11.38
C ASP A 42 -19.99 11.65 -12.62
N LYS A 43 -21.23 11.15 -12.75
CA LYS A 43 -21.66 10.34 -13.91
C LYS A 43 -21.49 11.08 -15.24
N HIS A 44 -21.84 12.37 -15.30
CA HIS A 44 -21.72 13.17 -16.51
C HIS A 44 -20.27 13.53 -16.83
N ILE A 45 -19.47 13.80 -15.82
CA ILE A 45 -18.04 14.10 -15.99
C ILE A 45 -17.25 12.84 -16.41
N TYR A 46 -17.51 11.70 -15.81
CA TYR A 46 -16.88 10.44 -16.24
C TYR A 46 -17.25 10.05 -17.68
N ALA A 47 -18.45 10.42 -18.15
CA ALA A 47 -18.87 10.22 -19.54
C ALA A 47 -18.03 11.02 -20.56
N LEU A 48 -17.30 12.03 -20.12
CA LEU A 48 -16.40 12.82 -20.97
C LEU A 48 -15.05 12.16 -21.20
N TYR A 49 -14.68 11.16 -20.40
CA TYR A 49 -13.43 10.43 -20.55
C TYR A 49 -13.54 9.33 -21.61
N ASP A 50 -12.50 9.16 -22.39
CA ASP A 50 -12.39 8.07 -23.37
C ASP A 50 -11.99 6.75 -22.69
N GLY A 51 -11.27 6.84 -21.56
CA GLY A 51 -10.89 5.68 -20.77
C GLY A 51 -10.62 6.00 -19.30
N ILE A 52 -10.93 5.05 -18.43
CA ILE A 52 -10.69 5.14 -17.00
C ILE A 52 -9.80 3.97 -16.58
N ILE A 53 -8.70 4.30 -15.95
CA ILE A 53 -7.76 3.32 -15.39
C ILE A 53 -8.05 3.21 -13.89
N CYS A 54 -8.24 1.99 -13.40
CA CYS A 54 -8.47 1.69 -12.00
C CYS A 54 -7.29 0.90 -11.45
N ILE A 55 -6.74 1.30 -10.29
CA ILE A 55 -5.53 0.68 -9.73
C ILE A 55 -5.75 -0.69 -9.11
N SER A 56 -7.02 -1.09 -8.91
CA SER A 56 -7.39 -2.41 -8.38
C SER A 56 -8.77 -2.81 -8.88
N LYS A 57 -9.10 -4.11 -8.74
CA LYS A 57 -10.44 -4.63 -9.04
C LYS A 57 -11.52 -3.94 -8.19
N GLY A 58 -11.26 -3.74 -6.90
CA GLY A 58 -12.17 -3.03 -6.01
C GLY A 58 -12.44 -1.60 -6.46
N THR A 59 -11.41 -0.88 -6.95
CA THR A 59 -11.57 0.45 -7.54
C THR A 59 -12.39 0.40 -8.82
N ALA A 60 -12.18 -0.61 -9.68
CA ALA A 60 -12.95 -0.76 -10.90
C ALA A 60 -14.44 -1.05 -10.63
N ASP A 61 -14.73 -1.91 -9.68
CA ASP A 61 -16.12 -2.23 -9.30
C ASP A 61 -16.84 -1.03 -8.68
N PHE A 62 -16.10 -0.20 -7.91
CA PHE A 62 -16.62 1.07 -7.41
C PHE A 62 -16.94 2.07 -8.53
N VAL A 63 -16.06 2.17 -9.54
CA VAL A 63 -16.21 3.08 -10.68
C VAL A 63 -17.33 2.62 -11.61
N LYS A 64 -17.45 1.33 -11.93
CA LYS A 64 -18.49 0.77 -12.80
C LYS A 64 -19.90 1.11 -12.36
N GLN A 65 -20.14 1.24 -11.06
CA GLN A 65 -21.46 1.63 -10.52
C GLN A 65 -21.83 3.10 -10.81
N ARG A 66 -20.85 3.92 -11.21
CA ARG A 66 -20.97 5.40 -11.34
C ARG A 66 -20.73 5.91 -12.74
N VAL A 67 -20.26 5.07 -13.63
CA VAL A 67 -19.83 5.45 -14.98
C VAL A 67 -20.80 4.84 -16.00
N PRO A 68 -21.11 5.55 -17.11
CA PRO A 68 -21.88 4.97 -18.21
C PRO A 68 -21.16 3.75 -18.83
N GLN A 69 -21.94 2.78 -19.33
CA GLN A 69 -21.40 1.52 -19.87
C GLN A 69 -20.50 1.68 -21.13
N ASN A 70 -20.61 2.82 -21.81
CA ASN A 70 -19.80 3.10 -23.01
C ASN A 70 -18.40 3.66 -22.73
N VAL A 71 -18.03 3.88 -21.47
CA VAL A 71 -16.69 4.33 -21.11
C VAL A 71 -15.79 3.11 -20.86
N ALA A 72 -14.65 3.06 -21.54
CA ALA A 72 -13.71 1.97 -21.38
C ALA A 72 -13.04 2.01 -20.00
N ILE A 73 -13.14 0.91 -19.24
CA ILE A 73 -12.51 0.78 -17.92
C ILE A 73 -11.48 -0.33 -17.98
N ARG A 74 -10.24 -0.03 -17.57
CA ARG A 74 -9.16 -1.00 -17.48
C ARG A 74 -8.58 -1.02 -16.07
N VAL A 75 -8.35 -2.21 -15.53
CA VAL A 75 -7.57 -2.38 -14.30
C VAL A 75 -6.10 -2.43 -14.67
N ILE A 76 -5.35 -1.44 -14.19
CA ILE A 76 -3.90 -1.39 -14.29
C ILE A 76 -3.36 -1.13 -12.90
N GLU A 77 -2.83 -2.17 -12.30
CA GLU A 77 -2.27 -2.13 -10.96
C GLU A 77 -1.07 -1.19 -10.90
N ASN A 78 -0.90 -0.52 -9.75
CA ASN A 78 0.25 0.36 -9.54
C ASN A 78 1.57 -0.41 -9.61
N GLY A 79 2.60 0.22 -10.16
CA GLY A 79 3.94 -0.33 -10.24
C GLY A 79 4.89 0.29 -9.22
N VAL A 80 5.82 -0.53 -8.75
CA VAL A 80 6.97 -0.11 -7.94
C VAL A 80 8.26 -0.35 -8.71
N ARG A 81 9.30 0.40 -8.38
CA ARG A 81 10.65 0.07 -8.85
C ARG A 81 11.11 -1.16 -8.07
N LEU A 82 11.42 -2.24 -8.79
CA LEU A 82 11.99 -3.41 -8.15
C LEU A 82 13.45 -3.11 -7.77
N PRO A 83 13.86 -3.39 -6.52
CA PRO A 83 15.23 -3.18 -6.11
C PRO A 83 16.17 -4.07 -6.93
N SER A 84 17.33 -3.57 -7.31
CA SER A 84 18.42 -4.41 -7.79
C SER A 84 18.82 -5.36 -6.68
N ALA A 85 19.12 -6.63 -7.03
CA ALA A 85 19.33 -7.77 -6.13
C ALA A 85 19.77 -7.40 -4.71
N SER A 86 19.00 -7.85 -3.73
CA SER A 86 19.18 -7.56 -2.31
C SER A 86 20.57 -7.99 -1.83
N THR A 87 21.45 -7.04 -1.63
CA THR A 87 22.59 -7.23 -0.75
C THR A 87 22.09 -7.10 0.68
N SER A 88 22.26 -8.14 1.50
CA SER A 88 22.00 -8.07 2.94
C SER A 88 22.74 -6.89 3.54
N VAL A 89 22.08 -6.10 4.34
CA VAL A 89 22.73 -5.01 5.08
C VAL A 89 23.52 -5.65 6.23
N PRO A 90 24.82 -5.35 6.38
CA PRO A 90 25.60 -5.84 7.51
C PRO A 90 24.94 -5.42 8.84
N ALA A 91 25.00 -6.29 9.85
CA ALA A 91 24.39 -6.04 11.16
C ALA A 91 24.84 -4.69 11.79
N GLU A 92 26.07 -4.27 11.53
CA GLU A 92 26.65 -2.99 11.97
C GLU A 92 25.93 -1.74 11.38
N GLN A 93 25.19 -1.90 10.29
CA GLN A 93 24.43 -0.81 9.70
C GLN A 93 23.03 -0.64 10.33
N ARG A 94 22.54 -1.64 11.07
CA ARG A 94 21.22 -1.60 11.73
C ARG A 94 21.15 -0.45 12.75
N ASP A 95 22.15 -0.36 13.64
CA ASP A 95 22.22 0.71 14.65
C ASP A 95 22.41 2.10 14.05
N LYS A 96 23.10 2.21 12.89
CA LYS A 96 23.22 3.50 12.18
C LYS A 96 21.90 4.00 11.59
N LEU A 97 21.09 3.08 11.09
CA LEU A 97 19.77 3.39 10.51
C LEU A 97 18.73 3.65 11.59
N ILE A 98 18.79 2.86 12.68
CA ILE A 98 17.86 2.93 13.82
C ILE A 98 18.69 2.83 15.11
N PRO A 99 18.98 3.96 15.77
CA PRO A 99 19.78 3.96 16.98
C PRO A 99 19.22 3.06 18.09
N GLY A 100 20.08 2.23 18.68
CA GLY A 100 19.74 1.29 19.73
C GLY A 100 19.20 -0.08 19.25
N LEU A 101 19.12 -0.31 17.93
CA LEU A 101 18.74 -1.60 17.36
C LEU A 101 19.95 -2.55 17.36
N ARG A 102 19.79 -3.74 17.96
CA ARG A 102 20.83 -4.77 18.02
C ARG A 102 20.82 -5.64 16.77
N ALA A 103 21.90 -6.40 16.57
CA ALA A 103 22.02 -7.31 15.45
C ALA A 103 20.99 -8.45 15.46
N ASP A 104 20.62 -8.91 16.65
CA ASP A 104 19.70 -10.02 16.92
C ASP A 104 18.24 -9.60 17.16
N ASP A 105 17.95 -8.29 17.13
CA ASP A 105 16.59 -7.80 17.23
C ASP A 105 15.79 -8.11 15.95
N PHE A 106 14.53 -8.50 16.14
CA PHE A 106 13.60 -8.78 15.06
C PHE A 106 12.80 -7.51 14.73
N VAL A 107 12.87 -7.07 13.47
CA VAL A 107 12.31 -5.80 13.02
C VAL A 107 11.06 -6.01 12.20
N ILE A 108 9.93 -5.52 12.71
CA ILE A 108 8.68 -5.36 11.96
C ILE A 108 8.58 -3.92 11.45
N MET A 109 8.33 -3.72 10.16
CA MET A 109 8.30 -2.39 9.58
C MET A 109 6.94 -2.07 8.94
N GLN A 110 6.43 -0.87 9.22
CA GLN A 110 5.26 -0.30 8.57
C GLN A 110 5.61 1.05 7.95
N VAL A 111 5.53 1.14 6.63
CA VAL A 111 5.69 2.40 5.88
C VAL A 111 4.31 2.94 5.55
N ALA A 112 3.89 3.98 6.26
CA ALA A 112 2.55 4.55 6.08
C ALA A 112 2.41 5.92 6.72
N ARG A 113 1.50 6.76 6.20
CA ARG A 113 1.08 7.97 6.87
C ARG A 113 0.34 7.64 8.18
N PHE A 114 0.59 8.36 9.26
CA PHE A 114 -0.15 8.19 10.51
C PHE A 114 -1.57 8.74 10.39
N SER A 115 -2.51 7.82 10.13
CA SER A 115 -3.93 8.13 9.95
C SER A 115 -4.79 6.97 10.48
N GLU A 116 -6.06 7.21 10.72
CA GLU A 116 -7.02 6.18 11.10
C GLU A 116 -7.03 5.01 10.10
N GLN A 117 -6.94 5.34 8.82
CA GLN A 117 -6.87 4.34 7.75
C GLN A 117 -5.76 3.31 7.95
N LYS A 118 -4.58 3.73 8.40
CA LYS A 118 -3.36 2.90 8.45
C LYS A 118 -3.19 2.11 9.74
N ASN A 119 -3.97 2.45 10.77
CA ASN A 119 -4.14 1.67 12.01
C ASN A 119 -2.84 1.15 12.66
N GLN A 120 -1.86 2.05 12.84
CA GLN A 120 -0.62 1.73 13.56
C GLN A 120 -0.90 1.23 14.99
N ASP A 121 -2.03 1.62 15.54
CA ASP A 121 -2.50 1.20 16.86
C ASP A 121 -2.57 -0.33 16.99
N CYS A 122 -3.01 -1.04 15.94
CA CYS A 122 -3.06 -2.50 15.91
C CYS A 122 -1.66 -3.11 16.04
N VAL A 123 -0.67 -2.57 15.33
CA VAL A 123 0.72 -3.05 15.40
C VAL A 123 1.32 -2.80 16.79
N ILE A 124 1.05 -1.64 17.41
CA ILE A 124 1.52 -1.32 18.76
C ILE A 124 0.90 -2.26 19.80
N ARG A 125 -0.39 -2.57 19.69
CA ARG A 125 -1.06 -3.55 20.56
C ARG A 125 -0.52 -4.97 20.35
N ALA A 126 -0.26 -5.38 19.12
CA ALA A 126 0.38 -6.67 18.81
C ALA A 126 1.79 -6.73 19.41
N LEU A 127 2.57 -5.67 19.27
CA LEU A 127 3.92 -5.60 19.82
C LEU A 127 3.96 -5.85 21.33
N SER A 128 2.98 -5.38 22.10
CA SER A 128 2.93 -5.60 23.56
C SER A 128 2.80 -7.06 23.97
N LYS A 129 2.44 -7.95 23.05
CA LYS A 129 2.27 -9.39 23.27
C LYS A 129 3.49 -10.21 22.81
N LEU A 130 4.46 -9.55 22.18
CA LEU A 130 5.64 -10.18 21.56
C LEU A 130 6.88 -10.09 22.49
N PRO A 131 7.86 -10.97 22.30
CA PRO A 131 9.13 -10.94 23.02
C PRO A 131 9.83 -9.59 22.95
N HIS A 132 10.72 -9.31 23.91
CA HIS A 132 11.37 -8.01 24.06
C HIS A 132 12.35 -7.66 22.93
N ASN A 133 12.88 -8.66 22.22
CA ASN A 133 13.74 -8.48 21.06
C ASN A 133 12.98 -8.19 19.75
N VAL A 134 11.66 -8.06 19.80
CA VAL A 134 10.85 -7.62 18.64
C VAL A 134 10.67 -6.12 18.70
N HIS A 135 11.05 -5.42 17.64
CA HIS A 135 10.97 -3.98 17.49
C HIS A 135 10.03 -3.59 16.37
N ALA A 136 9.21 -2.55 16.58
CA ALA A 136 8.37 -1.99 15.56
C ALA A 136 8.98 -0.67 15.02
N VAL A 137 9.07 -0.58 13.70
CA VAL A 137 9.58 0.59 12.98
C VAL A 137 8.47 1.19 12.13
N PHE A 138 8.12 2.43 12.44
CA PHE A 138 7.12 3.20 11.70
C PHE A 138 7.80 4.29 10.89
N VAL A 139 7.58 4.29 9.58
CA VAL A 139 8.12 5.29 8.67
C VAL A 139 6.97 6.07 8.03
N GLY A 140 7.01 7.39 8.17
CA GLY A 140 6.00 8.31 7.69
C GLY A 140 5.63 9.35 8.75
N TYR A 141 4.69 10.21 8.43
CA TYR A 141 4.18 11.25 9.32
C TYR A 141 2.65 11.33 9.24
N GLY A 142 2.02 12.01 10.19
CA GLY A 142 0.58 12.26 10.15
C GLY A 142 -0.03 12.62 11.49
N VAL A 143 -1.31 12.98 11.45
CA VAL A 143 -2.03 13.55 12.60
C VAL A 143 -2.17 12.61 13.79
N ARG A 144 -2.02 11.29 13.58
CA ARG A 144 -2.15 10.30 14.66
C ARG A 144 -0.81 9.91 15.31
N GLU A 145 0.31 10.47 14.86
CA GLU A 145 1.64 10.08 15.37
C GLU A 145 1.76 10.24 16.89
N THR A 146 1.33 11.39 17.45
CA THR A 146 1.34 11.63 18.90
C THR A 146 0.49 10.58 19.63
N MET A 147 -0.71 10.27 19.13
CA MET A 147 -1.58 9.25 19.73
C MET A 147 -0.93 7.87 19.74
N CYS A 148 -0.20 7.51 18.67
CA CYS A 148 0.54 6.25 18.59
C CYS A 148 1.71 6.20 19.57
N LYS A 149 2.45 7.31 19.75
CA LYS A 149 3.51 7.44 20.77
C LYS A 149 2.95 7.26 22.18
N ASP A 150 1.84 7.93 22.50
CA ASP A 150 1.16 7.81 23.79
C ASP A 150 0.65 6.37 24.01
N LEU A 151 0.14 5.71 22.95
CA LEU A 151 -0.28 4.32 23.04
C LEU A 151 0.91 3.41 23.33
N ALA A 152 2.04 3.58 22.65
CA ALA A 152 3.25 2.79 22.88
C ALA A 152 3.75 2.94 24.34
N GLN A 153 3.66 4.12 24.92
CA GLN A 153 3.98 4.35 26.35
C GLN A 153 3.02 3.59 27.27
N ARG A 154 1.71 3.74 27.05
CA ARG A 154 0.68 3.03 27.86
C ARG A 154 0.79 1.51 27.78
N MET A 155 1.19 0.99 26.61
CA MET A 155 1.40 -0.44 26.38
C MET A 155 2.76 -0.96 26.88
N GLY A 156 3.65 -0.07 27.39
CA GLY A 156 4.98 -0.45 27.88
C GLY A 156 5.97 -0.86 26.79
N VAL A 157 5.74 -0.45 25.53
CA VAL A 157 6.57 -0.82 24.37
C VAL A 157 7.32 0.34 23.73
N ALA A 158 7.30 1.52 24.35
CA ALA A 158 7.93 2.72 23.79
C ALA A 158 9.43 2.53 23.49
N GLY A 159 10.15 1.79 24.34
CA GLY A 159 11.60 1.54 24.18
C GLY A 159 11.95 0.65 22.97
N ARG A 160 10.98 0.02 22.33
CA ARG A 160 11.15 -0.83 21.14
C ARG A 160 10.17 -0.47 20.02
N THR A 161 9.69 0.79 20.04
CA THR A 161 8.85 1.38 19.00
C THR A 161 9.56 2.60 18.43
N HIS A 162 9.96 2.55 17.17
CA HIS A 162 10.75 3.56 16.51
C HIS A 162 9.88 4.35 15.53
N PHE A 163 9.76 5.66 15.76
CA PHE A 163 9.03 6.58 14.88
C PHE A 163 10.07 7.42 14.11
N LEU A 164 10.30 7.08 12.84
CA LEU A 164 11.40 7.64 12.05
C LEU A 164 11.01 8.89 11.25
N GLY A 165 9.72 9.27 11.27
CA GLY A 165 9.24 10.36 10.43
C GLY A 165 9.34 10.02 8.93
N GLU A 166 9.43 11.04 8.10
CA GLU A 166 9.61 10.89 6.65
C GLU A 166 11.08 10.57 6.33
N ARG A 167 11.31 9.53 5.53
CA ARG A 167 12.64 9.03 5.18
C ARG A 167 12.77 8.88 3.67
N SER A 168 13.97 9.14 3.14
CA SER A 168 14.31 8.93 1.72
C SER A 168 15.07 7.61 1.46
N ASP A 169 15.61 7.00 2.52
CA ASP A 169 16.39 5.75 2.49
C ASP A 169 15.52 4.51 2.78
N ILE A 170 14.31 4.49 2.24
CA ILE A 170 13.32 3.42 2.45
C ILE A 170 13.86 2.04 2.04
N ASP A 171 14.63 1.99 0.95
CA ASP A 171 15.25 0.74 0.48
C ASP A 171 16.21 0.13 1.54
N ASP A 172 16.99 0.97 2.21
CA ASP A 172 17.90 0.51 3.27
C ASP A 172 17.14 0.06 4.52
N LEU A 173 16.06 0.76 4.86
CA LEU A 173 15.17 0.35 5.95
C LEU A 173 14.47 -0.99 5.64
N TRP A 174 14.00 -1.21 4.40
CA TRP A 174 13.46 -2.51 4.00
C TRP A 174 14.51 -3.63 4.09
N ARG A 175 15.76 -3.36 3.76
CA ARG A 175 16.83 -4.36 3.87
C ARG A 175 17.04 -4.85 5.31
N ILE A 176 16.98 -3.96 6.30
CA ILE A 176 17.15 -4.32 7.72
C ILE A 176 15.89 -4.89 8.38
N ALA A 177 14.72 -4.67 7.83
CA ALA A 177 13.47 -5.26 8.31
C ALA A 177 13.49 -6.78 8.13
N ASP A 178 12.86 -7.51 9.05
CA ASP A 178 12.64 -8.96 8.94
C ASP A 178 11.30 -9.25 8.26
N ILE A 179 10.28 -8.46 8.56
CA ILE A 179 8.95 -8.53 7.94
C ILE A 179 8.34 -7.13 7.77
N GLY A 180 7.41 -7.03 6.82
CA GLY A 180 6.52 -5.88 6.69
C GLY A 180 5.16 -6.12 7.35
N VAL A 181 4.50 -5.05 7.82
CA VAL A 181 3.13 -5.11 8.34
C VAL A 181 2.30 -3.97 7.75
N MET A 182 1.12 -4.32 7.21
CA MET A 182 0.12 -3.37 6.70
C MET A 182 -1.21 -3.60 7.40
N SER A 183 -1.49 -2.84 8.45
CA SER A 183 -2.66 -3.01 9.34
C SER A 183 -3.87 -2.15 8.95
N SER A 184 -3.98 -1.72 7.71
CA SER A 184 -4.98 -0.75 7.26
C SER A 184 -6.42 -1.23 7.46
N HIS A 185 -7.33 -0.33 7.85
CA HIS A 185 -8.77 -0.58 7.87
C HIS A 185 -9.38 -0.63 6.46
N TRP A 186 -8.82 0.10 5.53
CA TRP A 186 -9.18 0.08 4.10
C TRP A 186 -7.97 0.51 3.26
N GLU A 187 -7.85 -0.07 2.07
CA GLU A 187 -6.75 0.22 1.15
C GLU A 187 -7.22 0.13 -0.30
N GLY A 188 -6.73 1.03 -1.14
CA GLY A 188 -6.99 0.98 -2.58
C GLY A 188 -6.10 -0.02 -3.31
N PHE A 189 -4.84 -0.14 -2.85
CA PHE A 189 -3.85 -1.05 -3.44
C PHE A 189 -2.79 -1.52 -2.42
N GLY A 190 -2.06 -0.60 -1.77
CA GLY A 190 -1.01 -0.95 -0.81
C GLY A 190 0.40 -0.99 -1.42
N LEU A 191 0.85 0.14 -1.99
CA LEU A 191 2.20 0.25 -2.57
C LEU A 191 3.31 -0.18 -1.60
N ALA A 192 3.22 0.21 -0.33
CA ALA A 192 4.21 -0.16 0.68
C ALA A 192 4.27 -1.70 0.94
N ALA A 193 3.14 -2.42 0.76
CA ALA A 193 3.16 -3.88 0.79
C ALA A 193 3.99 -4.43 -0.38
N VAL A 194 3.80 -3.89 -1.59
CA VAL A 194 4.57 -4.31 -2.77
C VAL A 194 6.06 -3.99 -2.60
N GLU A 195 6.40 -2.82 -2.04
CA GLU A 195 7.78 -2.43 -1.75
C GLU A 195 8.45 -3.42 -0.79
N GLY A 196 7.79 -3.78 0.32
CA GLY A 196 8.31 -4.79 1.26
C GLY A 196 8.48 -6.16 0.61
N MET A 197 7.48 -6.62 -0.15
CA MET A 197 7.55 -7.86 -0.92
C MET A 197 8.70 -7.84 -1.96
N ALA A 198 8.91 -6.71 -2.64
CA ALA A 198 9.99 -6.55 -3.62
C ALA A 198 11.39 -6.63 -2.99
N HIS A 199 11.52 -6.33 -1.70
CA HIS A 199 12.75 -6.56 -0.93
C HIS A 199 12.85 -7.98 -0.36
N GLY A 200 11.98 -8.90 -0.78
CA GLY A 200 11.99 -10.29 -0.33
C GLY A 200 11.55 -10.47 1.12
N LYS A 201 10.77 -9.53 1.65
CA LYS A 201 10.24 -9.63 3.02
C LYS A 201 8.84 -10.23 3.01
N PRO A 202 8.53 -11.16 3.91
CA PRO A 202 7.13 -11.50 4.17
C PRO A 202 6.38 -10.25 4.61
N VAL A 203 5.20 -10.01 4.04
CA VAL A 203 4.36 -8.87 4.42
C VAL A 203 3.05 -9.38 4.97
N LEU A 204 2.85 -9.20 6.28
CA LEU A 204 1.57 -9.43 6.93
C LEU A 204 0.64 -8.27 6.64
N ALA A 205 -0.59 -8.56 6.22
CA ALA A 205 -1.54 -7.53 5.84
C ALA A 205 -2.93 -7.81 6.41
N SER A 206 -3.64 -6.74 6.81
CA SER A 206 -5.05 -6.87 7.14
C SER A 206 -5.86 -7.33 5.92
N GLU A 207 -6.82 -8.23 6.13
CA GLU A 207 -7.65 -8.82 5.08
C GLU A 207 -8.71 -7.84 4.58
N VAL A 208 -8.23 -6.75 3.95
CA VAL A 208 -9.07 -5.75 3.27
C VAL A 208 -8.82 -5.79 1.77
N SER A 209 -9.84 -5.45 0.97
CA SER A 209 -9.88 -5.65 -0.48
C SER A 209 -8.55 -5.35 -1.21
N GLY A 210 -7.99 -4.14 -1.06
CA GLY A 210 -6.77 -3.75 -1.78
C GLY A 210 -5.51 -4.51 -1.32
N LEU A 211 -5.39 -4.82 -0.02
CA LEU A 211 -4.23 -5.55 0.51
C LEU A 211 -4.33 -7.05 0.25
N ALA A 212 -5.52 -7.63 0.39
CA ALA A 212 -5.74 -9.05 0.13
C ALA A 212 -5.47 -9.41 -1.33
N ASP A 213 -5.83 -8.54 -2.29
CA ASP A 213 -5.54 -8.73 -3.72
C ASP A 213 -4.03 -8.65 -4.02
N VAL A 214 -3.31 -7.80 -3.30
CA VAL A 214 -1.86 -7.57 -3.47
C VAL A 214 -1.03 -8.65 -2.81
N VAL A 215 -1.24 -8.93 -1.53
CA VAL A 215 -0.49 -9.94 -0.77
C VAL A 215 -0.90 -11.35 -1.19
N ARG A 216 -2.19 -11.62 -1.40
CA ARG A 216 -2.83 -12.81 -1.94
C ARG A 216 -2.63 -14.14 -1.19
N TYR A 217 -1.74 -14.24 -0.23
CA TYR A 217 -1.48 -15.45 0.55
C TYR A 217 -2.25 -15.38 1.86
N HIS A 218 -3.20 -16.29 2.06
CA HIS A 218 -4.07 -16.29 3.25
C HIS A 218 -3.26 -16.41 4.55
N GLU A 219 -2.17 -17.13 4.51
CA GLU A 219 -1.26 -17.33 5.67
C GLU A 219 -0.67 -16.00 6.16
N LEU A 220 -0.52 -15.02 5.27
CA LEU A 220 0.01 -13.69 5.57
C LEU A 220 -1.09 -12.65 5.84
N LEU A 221 -2.37 -13.02 5.71
CA LEU A 221 -3.49 -12.13 5.98
C LEU A 221 -4.00 -12.33 7.40
N PHE A 222 -4.42 -11.24 8.05
CA PHE A 222 -5.06 -11.25 9.37
C PHE A 222 -6.33 -10.38 9.36
N PRO A 223 -7.35 -10.69 10.20
CA PRO A 223 -8.56 -9.88 10.29
C PRO A 223 -8.24 -8.44 10.70
N PRO A 224 -8.88 -7.42 10.09
CA PRO A 224 -8.70 -6.03 10.51
C PRO A 224 -8.91 -5.85 12.01
N ASP A 225 -8.07 -5.05 12.68
CA ASP A 225 -8.05 -4.81 14.12
C ASP A 225 -7.73 -6.01 15.03
N ASP A 226 -7.48 -7.18 14.48
CA ASP A 226 -7.09 -8.35 15.27
C ASP A 226 -5.58 -8.33 15.58
N ASP A 227 -5.24 -7.60 16.65
CA ASP A 227 -3.87 -7.50 17.15
C ASP A 227 -3.36 -8.80 17.80
N LYS A 228 -4.24 -9.75 18.11
CA LYS A 228 -3.87 -11.07 18.62
C LYS A 228 -3.44 -11.99 17.48
N ASP A 229 -4.23 -12.07 16.40
CA ASP A 229 -3.86 -12.86 15.23
C ASP A 229 -2.59 -12.30 14.57
N LEU A 230 -2.48 -10.95 14.49
CA LEU A 230 -1.24 -10.30 14.03
C LEU A 230 -0.04 -10.71 14.90
N ALA A 231 -0.16 -10.69 16.23
CA ALA A 231 0.92 -11.10 17.12
C ALA A 231 1.30 -12.57 16.91
N HIS A 232 0.33 -13.49 16.79
CA HIS A 232 0.57 -14.90 16.52
C HIS A 232 1.32 -15.12 15.20
N LYS A 233 0.94 -14.41 14.12
CA LYS A 233 1.63 -14.50 12.82
C LYS A 233 3.04 -13.93 12.86
N ILE A 234 3.26 -12.84 13.60
CA ILE A 234 4.62 -12.31 13.83
C ILE A 234 5.46 -13.32 14.60
N GLU A 235 4.94 -13.88 15.70
CA GLU A 235 5.64 -14.87 16.51
C GLU A 235 5.94 -16.14 15.71
N TRP A 236 5.02 -16.58 14.87
CA TRP A 236 5.24 -17.70 13.95
C TRP A 236 6.41 -17.45 13.02
N LEU A 237 6.49 -16.27 12.36
CA LEU A 237 7.61 -15.92 11.48
C LEU A 237 8.92 -15.65 12.25
N LEU A 238 8.85 -15.15 13.47
CA LEU A 238 10.01 -14.97 14.35
C LEU A 238 10.66 -16.32 14.67
N ASN A 239 9.85 -17.31 15.08
CA ASN A 239 10.32 -18.60 15.55
C ASN A 239 10.61 -19.62 14.44
N ASN A 240 10.28 -19.31 13.17
CA ASN A 240 10.43 -20.23 12.04
C ASN A 240 11.19 -19.54 10.87
N GLU A 241 12.51 -19.56 10.93
CA GLU A 241 13.35 -18.93 9.93
C GLU A 241 13.12 -19.50 8.51
N ASP A 242 12.94 -20.80 8.39
CA ASP A 242 12.65 -21.45 7.10
C ASP A 242 11.31 -20.94 6.50
N GLN A 243 10.28 -20.78 7.33
CA GLN A 243 9.00 -20.22 6.90
C GLN A 243 9.16 -18.75 6.53
N ARG A 244 9.92 -17.98 7.30
CA ARG A 244 10.20 -16.57 6.97
C ARG A 244 10.94 -16.46 5.63
N ALA A 245 11.93 -17.29 5.39
CA ALA A 245 12.67 -17.33 4.12
C ALA A 245 11.78 -17.80 2.95
N TYR A 246 10.94 -18.81 3.17
CA TYR A 246 9.99 -19.29 2.18
C TYR A 246 9.01 -18.18 1.77
N TRP A 247 8.34 -17.54 2.73
CA TRP A 247 7.38 -16.48 2.45
C TRP A 247 8.04 -15.21 1.88
N GLY A 248 9.28 -14.93 2.26
CA GLY A 248 10.07 -13.88 1.64
C GLY A 248 10.26 -14.09 0.14
N ARG A 249 10.62 -15.32 -0.29
CA ARG A 249 10.73 -15.68 -1.72
C ARG A 249 9.38 -15.59 -2.43
N MET A 250 8.32 -16.13 -1.84
CA MET A 250 6.97 -16.08 -2.42
C MET A 250 6.47 -14.64 -2.60
N CYS A 251 6.74 -13.78 -1.61
CA CYS A 251 6.44 -12.35 -1.69
C CYS A 251 7.25 -11.66 -2.79
N TYR A 252 8.55 -11.94 -2.90
CA TYR A 252 9.40 -11.39 -3.96
C TYR A 252 8.90 -11.77 -5.35
N GLU A 253 8.59 -13.05 -5.57
CA GLU A 253 8.04 -13.53 -6.85
C GLU A 253 6.70 -12.87 -7.18
N ASN A 254 5.83 -12.72 -6.18
CA ASN A 254 4.56 -12.03 -6.36
C ASN A 254 4.76 -10.54 -6.70
N ALA A 255 5.73 -9.85 -6.08
CA ALA A 255 6.02 -8.45 -6.35
C ALA A 255 6.44 -8.18 -7.81
N GLN A 256 7.02 -9.18 -8.50
CA GLN A 256 7.41 -9.06 -9.91
C GLN A 256 6.22 -8.75 -10.85
N ARG A 257 4.99 -9.01 -10.41
CA ARG A 257 3.77 -8.64 -11.15
C ARG A 257 3.59 -7.13 -11.22
N PHE A 258 4.09 -6.42 -10.24
CA PHE A 258 3.88 -5.01 -9.99
C PHE A 258 5.10 -4.15 -10.35
N SER A 259 5.93 -4.59 -11.30
CA SER A 259 7.02 -3.73 -11.75
C SER A 259 6.50 -2.51 -12.52
N ILE A 260 7.21 -1.38 -12.38
CA ILE A 260 6.83 -0.14 -13.04
C ILE A 260 6.83 -0.29 -14.57
N GLU A 261 7.74 -1.14 -15.12
CA GLU A 261 7.84 -1.41 -16.54
C GLU A 261 6.58 -2.12 -17.06
N LYS A 262 6.07 -3.12 -16.30
CA LYS A 262 4.83 -3.82 -16.63
C LYS A 262 3.62 -2.88 -16.55
N MET A 263 3.58 -2.03 -15.53
CA MET A 263 2.53 -1.01 -15.40
C MET A 263 2.54 -0.09 -16.62
N VAL A 264 3.70 0.50 -16.96
CA VAL A 264 3.84 1.39 -18.12
C VAL A 264 3.45 0.70 -19.43
N GLY A 265 3.87 -0.57 -19.62
CA GLY A 265 3.47 -1.37 -20.78
C GLY A 265 1.94 -1.47 -20.93
N LYS A 266 1.22 -1.80 -19.84
CA LYS A 266 -0.26 -1.87 -19.83
C LYS A 266 -0.92 -0.51 -20.11
N TYR A 267 -0.34 0.61 -19.61
CA TYR A 267 -0.83 1.96 -19.90
C TYR A 267 -0.70 2.28 -21.40
N LEU A 268 0.48 2.00 -22.00
CA LEU A 268 0.73 2.25 -23.41
C LEU A 268 -0.18 1.40 -24.30
N GLU A 269 -0.42 0.15 -23.95
CA GLU A 269 -1.35 -0.73 -24.64
C GLU A 269 -2.76 -0.16 -24.62
N PHE A 270 -3.27 0.21 -23.45
CA PHE A 270 -4.61 0.78 -23.32
C PHE A 270 -4.78 2.11 -24.06
N TYR A 271 -3.77 2.95 -24.06
CA TYR A 271 -3.80 4.20 -24.83
C TYR A 271 -3.85 3.94 -26.35
N ARG A 272 -3.11 2.93 -26.84
CA ARG A 272 -3.11 2.56 -28.27
C ARG A 272 -4.44 1.97 -28.73
N GLU A 273 -5.06 1.13 -27.92
CA GLU A 273 -6.38 0.54 -28.22
C GLU A 273 -7.46 1.61 -28.45
N LEU A 274 -7.41 2.70 -27.72
CA LEU A 274 -8.40 3.78 -27.81
C LEU A 274 -8.01 4.90 -28.78
N GLN A 275 -6.84 4.81 -29.43
CA GLN A 275 -6.53 5.72 -30.55
C GLN A 275 -7.36 5.31 -31.76
N PRO A 276 -7.98 6.26 -32.49
CA PRO A 276 -8.57 5.94 -33.80
C PRO A 276 -7.44 5.43 -34.69
N GLY A 277 -7.66 4.28 -35.32
CA GLY A 277 -6.72 3.72 -36.29
C GLY A 277 -6.30 4.81 -37.30
N LYS A 278 -4.99 4.87 -37.56
CA LYS A 278 -4.45 5.67 -38.64
C LYS A 278 -4.86 5.09 -39.98
#